data_8d0af326287470ed157455f2df5d0cf6
#
_entry.id   8d0af326287470ed157455f2df5d0cf6
#
_cell.length_a   1.000
_cell.length_b   1.000
_cell.length_c   1.000
_cell.angle_alpha   90.00
_cell.angle_beta   90.00
_cell.angle_gamma   90.00
#
_symmetry.space_group_name_H-M   'P 1'
#
loop_
_entity.id
_entity.type
_entity.pdbx_description
1 polymer ?
#
loop_
_entity_poly.entity_id
_entity_poly.type
_entity_poly.pdbx_seq_one_letter_code
_entity_poly.pdbx_strand_id
1 'polypeptide(L)'
;MSDVLSQEEIDRLLAALSQGEVNIEEVKKEGEEKKIRTYDFLRPQKFSKEQIRTVQMIHENFARSVSTYLSGKLRSFTSVNVVGIDQLTYDEYMKSIGNPSFITIFTAREFVGSSILNINLEIFYGILDVLLGGPGEVIDAKRVPTEIEIGIIKKEIVNILTSLSQAWASVHPFIPVVESTETNPQFVQVVPSNEMVLAVTFFVNFGKIEGYMSICWPSSVIEPIGEKLTTQSWFKIKQKEVTQELVENLKLNIKKAKLDVIAKIGETKLTLGEILTLEVGDVIRLREHYDEPIKIEVNGKTKFLGKPGQFKGNYAVKITEVIEEGEEE
;
A
#
# COMPACT_ATOMS: atom_id res chain seq x y z
N MET A 1 15.73 16.92 18.14
CA MET A 1 15.86 17.42 19.52
C MET A 1 14.73 18.40 19.69
N SER A 2 13.82 18.10 20.59
CA SER A 2 12.74 19.04 20.97
C SER A 2 13.41 20.18 21.76
N ASP A 3 13.37 21.39 21.20
CA ASP A 3 13.76 22.59 21.95
C ASP A 3 12.81 22.74 23.13
N VAL A 4 13.26 22.30 24.28
CA VAL A 4 12.59 22.58 25.56
C VAL A 4 12.98 23.99 25.93
N LEU A 5 12.01 24.92 25.85
CA LEU A 5 12.16 26.29 26.31
C LEU A 5 12.73 26.30 27.74
N SER A 6 13.73 27.16 27.98
CA SER A 6 14.29 27.32 29.32
C SER A 6 13.26 27.93 30.28
N GLN A 7 13.40 27.65 31.58
CA GLN A 7 12.49 28.13 32.60
C GLN A 7 12.42 29.67 32.62
N GLU A 8 13.53 30.34 32.32
CA GLU A 8 13.61 31.80 32.19
C GLU A 8 12.85 32.38 31.00
N GLU A 9 12.78 31.63 29.89
CA GLU A 9 11.99 32.00 28.68
C GLU A 9 10.50 31.84 28.94
N ILE A 10 10.10 30.80 29.68
CA ILE A 10 8.71 30.57 30.10
C ILE A 10 8.26 31.70 31.04
N ASP A 11 9.08 32.09 31.98
CA ASP A 11 8.75 33.15 32.94
C ASP A 11 8.67 34.52 32.24
N ARG A 12 9.51 34.82 31.28
CA ARG A 12 9.42 36.02 30.44
C ARG A 12 8.17 36.06 29.58
N LEU A 13 7.77 34.96 28.99
CA LEU A 13 6.53 34.85 28.22
C LEU A 13 5.28 35.01 29.10
N LEU A 14 5.30 34.46 30.30
CA LEU A 14 4.20 34.61 31.26
C LEU A 14 4.10 36.05 31.77
N ALA A 15 5.23 36.73 31.99
CA ALA A 15 5.26 38.16 32.39
C ALA A 15 4.74 39.07 31.27
N ALA A 16 5.12 38.84 30.02
CA ALA A 16 4.66 39.58 28.85
C ALA A 16 3.15 39.37 28.56
N LEU A 17 2.64 38.15 28.77
CA LEU A 17 1.21 37.83 28.67
C LEU A 17 0.37 38.52 29.76
N SER A 18 0.92 38.66 30.97
CA SER A 18 0.20 39.31 32.11
C SER A 18 0.13 40.84 31.97
N GLN A 19 0.99 41.46 31.17
CA GLN A 19 1.01 42.90 30.91
C GLN A 19 0.19 43.34 29.67
N GLY A 20 -0.38 42.36 28.92
CA GLY A 20 -1.28 42.65 27.78
C GLY A 20 -0.58 43.22 26.54
N GLU A 21 0.75 43.18 26.48
CA GLU A 21 1.56 43.74 25.37
C GLU A 21 1.84 42.75 24.22
N VAL A 22 1.38 41.50 24.31
CA VAL A 22 1.64 40.51 23.27
C VAL A 22 0.41 40.31 22.39
N ASN A 23 0.49 40.76 21.16
CA ASN A 23 -0.50 40.51 20.14
C ASN A 23 -0.36 39.06 19.66
N ILE A 24 -1.31 38.21 20.03
CA ILE A 24 -1.30 36.76 19.73
C ILE A 24 -1.19 36.48 18.21
N GLU A 25 -1.60 37.45 17.37
CA GLU A 25 -1.46 37.36 15.91
C GLU A 25 -0.02 37.57 15.42
N GLU A 26 0.82 38.34 16.12
CA GLU A 26 2.22 38.54 15.77
C GLU A 26 3.07 37.35 16.18
N VAL A 27 2.83 36.74 17.36
CA VAL A 27 3.52 35.53 17.81
C VAL A 27 3.19 34.33 16.93
N LYS A 28 1.96 34.26 16.39
CA LYS A 28 1.61 33.24 15.37
C LYS A 28 2.33 33.45 14.03
N LYS A 29 2.59 34.67 13.64
CA LYS A 29 3.33 34.99 12.40
C LYS A 29 4.83 34.73 12.52
N GLU A 30 5.45 34.95 13.69
CA GLU A 30 6.85 34.61 13.92
C GLU A 30 7.05 33.07 14.06
N GLY A 31 6.06 32.34 14.58
CA GLY A 31 6.08 30.86 14.59
C GLY A 31 5.90 30.19 13.20
N GLU A 32 5.42 30.94 12.22
CA GLU A 32 5.33 30.54 10.81
C GLU A 32 6.51 31.00 9.94
N GLU A 33 7.64 31.42 10.53
CA GLU A 33 8.87 31.50 9.73
C GLU A 33 9.08 30.14 9.08
N LYS A 34 8.77 30.07 7.79
CA LYS A 34 9.09 28.94 6.94
C LYS A 34 10.54 28.60 7.23
N LYS A 35 10.81 27.50 7.93
CA LYS A 35 12.15 26.95 8.10
C LYS A 35 12.70 26.77 6.69
N ILE A 36 13.40 27.78 6.19
CA ILE A 36 14.11 27.73 4.92
C ILE A 36 15.17 26.66 5.13
N ARG A 37 14.86 25.45 4.71
CA ARG A 37 15.88 24.40 4.63
C ARG A 37 16.71 24.72 3.41
N THR A 38 18.00 24.98 3.61
CA THR A 38 18.97 25.04 2.53
C THR A 38 18.88 23.74 1.74
N TYR A 39 18.50 23.84 0.47
CA TYR A 39 18.46 22.70 -0.43
C TYR A 39 19.89 22.35 -0.83
N ASP A 40 20.33 21.17 -0.45
CA ASP A 40 21.65 20.66 -0.85
C ASP A 40 21.54 20.09 -2.27
N PHE A 41 22.05 20.80 -3.25
CA PHE A 41 22.07 20.37 -4.65
C PHE A 41 22.97 19.16 -4.91
N LEU A 42 23.89 18.85 -3.99
CA LEU A 42 24.74 17.66 -4.06
C LEU A 42 23.98 16.39 -3.63
N ARG A 43 22.88 16.57 -2.90
CA ARG A 43 22.00 15.48 -2.43
C ARG A 43 20.55 15.72 -2.87
N PRO A 44 20.25 15.60 -4.18
CA PRO A 44 18.89 15.80 -4.65
C PRO A 44 17.96 14.74 -4.04
N GLN A 45 16.85 15.17 -3.47
CA GLN A 45 15.82 14.24 -2.99
C GLN A 45 15.12 13.62 -4.21
N LYS A 46 15.57 12.43 -4.65
CA LYS A 46 14.99 11.72 -5.79
C LYS A 46 13.65 11.06 -5.46
N PHE A 47 13.43 10.69 -4.21
CA PHE A 47 12.21 10.00 -3.78
C PHE A 47 11.31 10.93 -2.98
N SER A 48 10.03 10.95 -3.30
CA SER A 48 9.03 11.69 -2.54
C SER A 48 8.79 11.04 -1.17
N LYS A 49 8.30 11.82 -0.20
CA LYS A 49 7.93 11.29 1.13
C LYS A 49 6.89 10.18 1.05
N GLU A 50 6.00 10.25 0.07
CA GLU A 50 4.96 9.26 -0.17
C GLU A 50 5.55 7.94 -0.67
N GLN A 51 6.50 8.00 -1.61
CA GLN A 51 7.23 6.83 -2.10
C GLN A 51 8.02 6.15 -0.99
N ILE A 52 8.74 6.93 -0.17
CA ILE A 52 9.47 6.39 1.00
C ILE A 52 8.53 5.68 1.96
N ARG A 53 7.37 6.27 2.25
CA ARG A 53 6.37 5.67 3.14
C ARG A 53 5.83 4.35 2.58
N THR A 54 5.60 4.27 1.27
CA THR A 54 5.17 3.04 0.60
C THR A 54 6.25 1.97 0.68
N VAL A 55 7.51 2.34 0.39
CA VAL A 55 8.65 1.44 0.53
C VAL A 55 8.79 0.95 1.97
N GLN A 56 8.59 1.82 2.97
CA GLN A 56 8.60 1.44 4.39
C GLN A 56 7.56 0.35 4.68
N MET A 57 6.31 0.53 4.27
CA MET A 57 5.25 -0.46 4.48
C MET A 57 5.55 -1.81 3.82
N ILE A 58 6.13 -1.79 2.62
CA ILE A 58 6.57 -3.01 1.91
C ILE A 58 7.64 -3.73 2.73
N HIS A 59 8.64 -3.00 3.21
CA HIS A 59 9.76 -3.58 3.95
C HIS A 59 9.38 -3.98 5.38
N GLU A 60 8.37 -3.38 5.99
CA GLU A 60 7.76 -3.88 7.24
C GLU A 60 7.04 -5.22 7.03
N ASN A 61 6.36 -5.40 5.88
CA ASN A 61 5.78 -6.69 5.51
C ASN A 61 6.86 -7.75 5.26
N PHE A 62 7.91 -7.37 4.53
CA PHE A 62 9.09 -8.22 4.33
C PHE A 62 9.72 -8.64 5.66
N ALA A 63 9.94 -7.70 6.58
CA ALA A 63 10.52 -7.96 7.90
C ALA A 63 9.69 -8.99 8.70
N ARG A 64 8.35 -8.89 8.69
CA ARG A 64 7.46 -9.87 9.31
C ARG A 64 7.58 -11.26 8.66
N SER A 65 7.66 -11.31 7.33
CA SER A 65 7.80 -12.58 6.60
C SER A 65 9.13 -13.25 6.91
N VAL A 66 10.23 -12.49 6.93
CA VAL A 66 11.57 -13.01 7.28
C VAL A 66 11.63 -13.43 8.74
N SER A 67 11.01 -12.67 9.67
CA SER A 67 10.91 -13.06 11.09
C SER A 67 10.25 -14.43 11.24
N THR A 68 9.13 -14.65 10.55
CA THR A 68 8.42 -15.93 10.58
C THR A 68 9.25 -17.06 9.95
N TYR A 69 9.86 -16.80 8.80
CA TYR A 69 10.70 -17.75 8.10
C TYR A 69 11.91 -18.19 8.95
N LEU A 70 12.67 -17.21 9.47
CA LEU A 70 13.85 -17.48 10.29
C LEU A 70 13.46 -18.14 11.62
N SER A 71 12.37 -17.74 12.26
CA SER A 71 11.90 -18.39 13.50
C SER A 71 11.62 -19.89 13.29
N GLY A 72 10.95 -20.23 12.18
CA GLY A 72 10.71 -21.62 11.81
C GLY A 72 11.99 -22.40 11.48
N LYS A 73 12.92 -21.76 10.77
CA LYS A 73 14.17 -22.38 10.33
C LYS A 73 15.17 -22.57 11.46
N LEU A 74 15.32 -21.54 12.30
CA LEU A 74 16.27 -21.54 13.41
C LEU A 74 15.69 -22.17 14.70
N ARG A 75 14.40 -22.53 14.69
CA ARG A 75 13.67 -23.05 15.88
C ARG A 75 13.86 -22.17 17.11
N SER A 76 13.98 -20.87 16.89
CA SER A 76 14.18 -19.85 17.92
C SER A 76 13.35 -18.63 17.56
N PHE A 77 12.87 -17.93 18.56
CA PHE A 77 12.18 -16.66 18.32
C PHE A 77 13.12 -15.67 17.63
N THR A 78 12.75 -15.25 16.44
CA THR A 78 13.51 -14.29 15.63
C THR A 78 12.65 -13.07 15.35
N SER A 79 13.18 -11.90 15.62
CA SER A 79 12.54 -10.63 15.27
C SER A 79 13.40 -9.87 14.26
N VAL A 80 12.73 -9.38 13.20
CA VAL A 80 13.32 -8.49 12.20
C VAL A 80 12.45 -7.25 12.16
N ASN A 81 13.03 -6.07 12.39
CA ASN A 81 12.31 -4.82 12.44
C ASN A 81 13.01 -3.77 11.57
N VAL A 82 12.24 -2.96 10.83
CA VAL A 82 12.77 -1.81 10.10
C VAL A 82 13.20 -0.75 11.11
N VAL A 83 14.47 -0.33 11.06
CA VAL A 83 15.03 0.73 11.92
C VAL A 83 14.93 2.09 11.23
N GLY A 84 15.19 2.14 9.93
CA GLY A 84 15.16 3.38 9.17
C GLY A 84 15.24 3.16 7.66
N ILE A 85 14.89 4.21 6.95
CA ILE A 85 15.03 4.31 5.50
C ILE A 85 15.69 5.65 5.20
N ASP A 86 16.85 5.61 4.61
CA ASP A 86 17.66 6.78 4.33
C ASP A 86 17.93 6.93 2.83
N GLN A 87 17.90 8.17 2.35
CA GLN A 87 18.39 8.53 1.02
C GLN A 87 19.80 9.07 1.16
N LEU A 88 20.75 8.39 0.56
CA LEU A 88 22.17 8.74 0.60
C LEU A 88 22.83 8.40 -0.74
N THR A 89 24.06 8.80 -0.93
CA THR A 89 24.83 8.39 -2.09
C THR A 89 25.30 6.93 -1.94
N TYR A 90 25.54 6.28 -3.06
CA TYR A 90 26.06 4.91 -3.06
C TYR A 90 27.38 4.79 -2.28
N ASP A 91 28.28 5.77 -2.44
CA ASP A 91 29.55 5.84 -1.69
C ASP A 91 29.33 5.94 -0.17
N GLU A 92 28.38 6.77 0.27
CA GLU A 92 28.01 6.86 1.70
C GLU A 92 27.46 5.54 2.23
N TYR A 93 26.60 4.88 1.45
CA TYR A 93 26.08 3.56 1.80
C TYR A 93 27.19 2.52 1.96
N MET A 94 28.08 2.42 0.97
CA MET A 94 29.17 1.46 1.01
C MET A 94 30.13 1.71 2.17
N LYS A 95 30.38 2.98 2.53
CA LYS A 95 31.16 3.36 3.72
C LYS A 95 30.46 3.07 5.04
N SER A 96 29.15 2.97 5.06
CA SER A 96 28.37 2.59 6.26
C SER A 96 28.41 1.10 6.56
N ILE A 97 28.75 0.28 5.57
CA ILE A 97 28.87 -1.19 5.73
C ILE A 97 30.19 -1.52 6.42
N GLY A 98 30.10 -2.38 7.43
CA GLY A 98 31.30 -2.93 8.10
C GLY A 98 32.19 -3.72 7.14
N ASN A 99 33.49 -3.77 7.43
CA ASN A 99 34.43 -4.60 6.69
C ASN A 99 35.18 -5.54 7.65
N PRO A 100 35.03 -6.87 7.50
CA PRO A 100 34.24 -7.59 6.49
C PRO A 100 32.72 -7.62 6.77
N SER A 101 31.91 -7.83 5.71
CA SER A 101 30.46 -8.01 5.77
C SER A 101 30.02 -9.03 4.73
N PHE A 102 28.82 -9.60 4.86
CA PHE A 102 28.29 -10.49 3.84
C PHE A 102 27.34 -9.75 2.91
N ILE A 103 27.78 -9.52 1.69
CA ILE A 103 27.11 -8.69 0.69
C ILE A 103 26.63 -9.60 -0.45
N THR A 104 25.34 -9.56 -0.73
CA THR A 104 24.73 -10.27 -1.86
C THR A 104 24.27 -9.25 -2.89
N ILE A 105 24.76 -9.36 -4.10
CA ILE A 105 24.30 -8.60 -5.26
C ILE A 105 23.21 -9.43 -5.93
N PHE A 106 22.04 -8.84 -6.11
CA PHE A 106 20.91 -9.50 -6.75
C PHE A 106 20.25 -8.58 -7.78
N THR A 107 19.69 -9.21 -8.78
CA THR A 107 18.95 -8.54 -9.86
C THR A 107 17.60 -9.22 -10.07
N ALA A 108 16.76 -8.65 -10.92
CA ALA A 108 15.55 -9.27 -11.43
C ALA A 108 15.31 -8.82 -12.87
N ARG A 109 14.67 -9.66 -13.68
CA ARG A 109 14.37 -9.31 -15.09
C ARG A 109 13.47 -8.08 -15.21
N GLU A 110 12.64 -7.86 -14.20
CA GLU A 110 11.66 -6.79 -14.11
C GLU A 110 12.28 -5.45 -13.67
N PHE A 111 13.54 -5.46 -13.22
CA PHE A 111 14.29 -4.27 -12.81
C PHE A 111 15.43 -3.96 -13.78
N VAL A 112 15.76 -2.69 -13.88
CA VAL A 112 16.95 -2.24 -14.62
C VAL A 112 18.08 -2.02 -13.63
N GLY A 113 19.01 -2.98 -13.58
CA GLY A 113 20.17 -2.93 -12.69
C GLY A 113 20.10 -3.89 -11.52
N SER A 114 21.09 -3.79 -10.64
CA SER A 114 21.28 -4.70 -9.51
C SER A 114 21.10 -3.95 -8.20
N SER A 115 20.68 -4.67 -7.17
CA SER A 115 20.47 -4.19 -5.81
C SER A 115 21.34 -4.99 -4.85
N ILE A 116 21.48 -4.50 -3.62
CA ILE A 116 22.35 -5.15 -2.62
C ILE A 116 21.52 -5.54 -1.41
N LEU A 117 21.75 -6.77 -0.92
CA LEU A 117 21.38 -7.22 0.40
C LEU A 117 22.68 -7.41 1.20
N ASN A 118 22.84 -6.63 2.26
CA ASN A 118 23.96 -6.74 3.18
C ASN A 118 23.49 -7.32 4.50
N ILE A 119 24.30 -8.27 5.05
CA ILE A 119 24.06 -8.92 6.34
C ILE A 119 25.34 -8.85 7.16
N ASN A 120 25.22 -8.36 8.39
CA ASN A 120 26.32 -8.35 9.33
C ASN A 120 26.81 -9.78 9.60
N LEU A 121 28.13 -9.97 9.76
CA LEU A 121 28.73 -11.28 9.96
C LEU A 121 28.28 -11.97 11.26
N GLU A 122 27.89 -11.22 12.27
CA GLU A 122 27.32 -11.78 13.50
C GLU A 122 26.03 -12.56 13.20
N ILE A 123 25.14 -11.98 12.38
CA ILE A 123 23.92 -12.65 11.93
C ILE A 123 24.27 -13.82 11.00
N PHE A 124 25.21 -13.63 10.08
CA PHE A 124 25.64 -14.66 9.15
C PHE A 124 26.12 -15.92 9.91
N TYR A 125 27.07 -15.75 10.84
CA TYR A 125 27.61 -16.85 11.62
C TYR A 125 26.62 -17.45 12.60
N GLY A 126 25.76 -16.63 13.18
CA GLY A 126 24.70 -17.13 14.04
C GLY A 126 23.70 -18.02 13.31
N ILE A 127 23.26 -17.62 12.12
CA ILE A 127 22.41 -18.47 11.28
C ILE A 127 23.16 -19.75 10.89
N LEU A 128 24.41 -19.63 10.49
CA LEU A 128 25.25 -20.76 10.09
C LEU A 128 25.41 -21.79 11.24
N ASP A 129 25.72 -21.32 12.43
CA ASP A 129 25.93 -22.20 13.61
C ASP A 129 24.64 -22.98 13.92
N VAL A 130 23.49 -22.31 13.96
CA VAL A 130 22.21 -23.00 14.19
C VAL A 130 21.87 -23.99 13.07
N LEU A 131 22.15 -23.65 11.81
CA LEU A 131 21.93 -24.58 10.69
C LEU A 131 22.79 -25.82 10.76
N LEU A 132 23.99 -25.71 11.34
CA LEU A 132 24.90 -26.82 11.57
C LEU A 132 24.59 -27.59 12.87
N GLY A 133 23.58 -27.18 13.63
CA GLY A 133 23.13 -27.84 14.87
C GLY A 133 23.75 -27.27 16.14
N GLY A 134 24.42 -26.12 16.06
CA GLY A 134 24.97 -25.41 17.21
C GLY A 134 23.92 -24.60 17.96
N PRO A 135 24.28 -24.03 19.14
CA PRO A 135 23.38 -23.26 20.00
C PRO A 135 23.11 -21.83 19.50
N GLY A 136 23.70 -21.38 18.41
CA GLY A 136 23.61 -19.99 17.91
C GLY A 136 24.61 -19.08 18.63
N GLU A 137 25.82 -19.54 18.90
CA GLU A 137 26.89 -18.74 19.52
C GLU A 137 27.93 -18.36 18.45
N VAL A 138 28.30 -17.10 18.41
CA VAL A 138 29.30 -16.57 17.47
C VAL A 138 30.63 -16.41 18.22
N ILE A 139 31.63 -17.26 17.88
CA ILE A 139 32.95 -17.24 18.54
C ILE A 139 33.84 -16.16 17.94
N ASP A 140 33.80 -15.96 16.61
CA ASP A 140 34.58 -14.93 15.90
C ASP A 140 33.79 -14.39 14.69
N ALA A 141 33.15 -13.27 14.91
CA ALA A 141 32.36 -12.58 13.86
C ALA A 141 33.22 -11.75 12.91
N LYS A 142 34.53 -11.61 13.13
CA LYS A 142 35.40 -10.74 12.33
C LYS A 142 36.14 -11.45 11.22
N ARG A 143 36.12 -12.79 11.19
CA ARG A 143 36.75 -13.53 10.13
C ARG A 143 35.96 -13.52 8.84
N VAL A 144 36.65 -13.62 7.71
CA VAL A 144 36.01 -13.73 6.39
C VAL A 144 35.39 -15.12 6.24
N PRO A 145 34.11 -15.24 5.80
CA PRO A 145 33.50 -16.55 5.53
C PRO A 145 34.21 -17.32 4.44
N THR A 146 34.28 -18.65 4.62
CA THR A 146 34.81 -19.57 3.61
C THR A 146 33.77 -19.86 2.52
N GLU A 147 34.20 -20.31 1.36
CA GLU A 147 33.32 -20.68 0.23
C GLU A 147 32.26 -21.74 0.63
N ILE A 148 32.60 -22.65 1.53
CA ILE A 148 31.69 -23.71 2.03
C ILE A 148 30.57 -23.05 2.86
N GLU A 149 30.92 -22.14 3.76
CA GLU A 149 30.00 -21.43 4.63
C GLU A 149 29.05 -20.53 3.80
N ILE A 150 29.59 -19.82 2.81
CA ILE A 150 28.83 -19.04 1.84
C ILE A 150 27.86 -19.95 1.09
N GLY A 151 28.31 -21.13 0.64
CA GLY A 151 27.48 -22.11 -0.05
C GLY A 151 26.26 -22.57 0.78
N ILE A 152 26.46 -22.78 2.10
CA ILE A 152 25.37 -23.16 3.01
C ILE A 152 24.35 -22.03 3.16
N ILE A 153 24.82 -20.82 3.41
CA ILE A 153 23.95 -19.64 3.65
C ILE A 153 23.25 -19.17 2.36
N LYS A 154 23.85 -19.39 1.19
CA LYS A 154 23.28 -18.95 -0.10
C LYS A 154 21.84 -19.41 -0.29
N LYS A 155 21.49 -20.60 0.17
CA LYS A 155 20.11 -21.12 0.09
C LYS A 155 19.15 -20.28 0.94
N GLU A 156 19.58 -19.87 2.13
CA GLU A 156 18.76 -19.05 3.03
C GLU A 156 18.60 -17.62 2.48
N ILE A 157 19.65 -17.09 1.84
CA ILE A 157 19.58 -15.80 1.15
C ILE A 157 18.53 -15.81 0.03
N VAL A 158 18.48 -16.88 -0.78
CA VAL A 158 17.46 -17.02 -1.83
C VAL A 158 16.04 -17.00 -1.23
N ASN A 159 15.83 -17.65 -0.09
CA ASN A 159 14.54 -17.67 0.60
C ASN A 159 14.19 -16.28 1.19
N ILE A 160 15.17 -15.55 1.73
CA ILE A 160 15.00 -14.17 2.20
C ILE A 160 14.61 -13.26 1.01
N LEU A 161 15.32 -13.36 -0.11
CA LEU A 161 15.01 -12.60 -1.33
C LEU A 161 13.65 -12.99 -1.92
N THR A 162 13.23 -14.25 -1.81
CA THR A 162 11.89 -14.69 -2.19
C THR A 162 10.81 -14.02 -1.32
N SER A 163 11.07 -13.89 -0.01
CA SER A 163 10.18 -13.14 0.88
C SER A 163 10.11 -11.65 0.52
N LEU A 164 11.22 -11.07 0.04
CA LEU A 164 11.26 -9.71 -0.48
C LEU A 164 10.38 -9.56 -1.73
N SER A 165 10.51 -10.49 -2.67
CA SER A 165 9.66 -10.54 -3.87
C SER A 165 8.18 -10.62 -3.53
N GLN A 166 7.81 -11.45 -2.56
CA GLN A 166 6.42 -11.57 -2.09
C GLN A 166 5.90 -10.28 -1.47
N ALA A 167 6.72 -9.57 -0.69
CA ALA A 167 6.36 -8.29 -0.10
C ALA A 167 6.13 -7.19 -1.17
N TRP A 168 6.87 -7.24 -2.27
CA TRP A 168 6.73 -6.31 -3.40
C TRP A 168 5.65 -6.71 -4.40
N ALA A 169 5.11 -7.93 -4.34
CA ALA A 169 4.19 -8.48 -5.35
C ALA A 169 2.97 -7.60 -5.61
N SER A 170 2.48 -6.88 -4.58
CA SER A 170 1.33 -5.96 -4.70
C SER A 170 1.64 -4.70 -5.50
N VAL A 171 2.90 -4.27 -5.60
CA VAL A 171 3.31 -3.04 -6.29
C VAL A 171 4.00 -3.36 -7.61
N HIS A 172 5.01 -4.21 -7.54
CA HIS A 172 5.79 -4.63 -8.70
C HIS A 172 6.33 -6.05 -8.47
N PRO A 173 5.64 -7.09 -8.98
CA PRO A 173 6.11 -8.46 -8.86
C PRO A 173 7.43 -8.63 -9.61
N PHE A 174 8.40 -9.30 -8.98
CA PHE A 174 9.69 -9.61 -9.58
C PHE A 174 10.23 -10.94 -9.08
N ILE A 175 11.15 -11.54 -9.82
CA ILE A 175 11.83 -12.79 -9.45
C ILE A 175 13.30 -12.47 -9.20
N PRO A 176 13.78 -12.51 -7.94
CA PRO A 176 15.15 -12.18 -7.61
C PRO A 176 16.11 -13.28 -8.07
N VAL A 177 17.23 -12.87 -8.62
CA VAL A 177 18.34 -13.75 -9.01
C VAL A 177 19.61 -13.23 -8.34
N VAL A 178 20.30 -14.09 -7.60
CA VAL A 178 21.59 -13.75 -6.98
C VAL A 178 22.66 -13.77 -8.09
N GLU A 179 23.32 -12.66 -8.31
CA GLU A 179 24.41 -12.52 -9.27
C GLU A 179 25.74 -12.96 -8.67
N SER A 180 26.10 -12.35 -7.53
CA SER A 180 27.34 -12.62 -6.84
C SER A 180 27.21 -12.37 -5.34
N THR A 181 28.19 -12.85 -4.59
CA THR A 181 28.35 -12.59 -3.16
C THR A 181 29.78 -12.11 -2.90
N GLU A 182 29.90 -11.07 -2.10
CA GLU A 182 31.18 -10.44 -1.74
C GLU A 182 31.27 -10.27 -0.23
N THR A 183 32.51 -10.19 0.27
CA THR A 183 32.75 -9.98 1.71
C THR A 183 33.44 -8.66 2.01
N ASN A 184 34.03 -8.05 0.99
CA ASN A 184 34.67 -6.73 1.10
C ASN A 184 33.85 -5.69 0.33
N PRO A 185 33.29 -4.68 1.02
CA PRO A 185 32.52 -3.60 0.38
C PRO A 185 33.28 -2.86 -0.74
N GLN A 186 34.60 -2.78 -0.67
CA GLN A 186 35.39 -2.06 -1.65
C GLN A 186 35.39 -2.69 -3.06
N PHE A 187 35.06 -3.97 -3.16
CA PHE A 187 34.95 -4.68 -4.44
C PHE A 187 33.55 -4.66 -5.05
N VAL A 188 32.58 -4.09 -4.34
CA VAL A 188 31.19 -4.02 -4.79
C VAL A 188 30.94 -2.70 -5.50
N GLN A 189 30.64 -2.78 -6.80
CA GLN A 189 30.28 -1.60 -7.60
C GLN A 189 29.11 -1.95 -8.52
N VAL A 190 27.89 -1.65 -8.07
CA VAL A 190 26.67 -1.90 -8.86
C VAL A 190 26.19 -0.64 -9.59
N VAL A 191 26.53 0.53 -9.06
CA VAL A 191 26.20 1.86 -9.64
C VAL A 191 27.34 2.86 -9.40
N PRO A 192 27.36 4.01 -10.09
CA PRO A 192 28.32 5.07 -9.82
C PRO A 192 28.26 5.58 -8.36
N SER A 193 29.41 5.96 -7.80
CA SER A 193 29.55 6.37 -6.39
C SER A 193 28.65 7.53 -5.97
N ASN A 194 28.32 8.42 -6.91
CA ASN A 194 27.47 9.59 -6.69
C ASN A 194 25.97 9.34 -6.95
N GLU A 195 25.61 8.12 -7.36
CA GLU A 195 24.19 7.77 -7.54
C GLU A 195 23.47 7.74 -6.20
N MET A 196 22.25 8.29 -6.18
CA MET A 196 21.40 8.25 -5.00
C MET A 196 20.82 6.85 -4.83
N VAL A 197 20.85 6.36 -3.61
CA VAL A 197 20.28 5.05 -3.23
C VAL A 197 19.30 5.23 -2.07
N LEU A 198 18.36 4.31 -1.99
CA LEU A 198 17.46 4.16 -0.86
C LEU A 198 17.94 2.97 -0.03
N ALA A 199 18.50 3.25 1.14
CA ALA A 199 18.98 2.24 2.08
C ALA A 199 17.90 1.94 3.12
N VAL A 200 17.47 0.69 3.18
CA VAL A 200 16.53 0.21 4.21
C VAL A 200 17.31 -0.63 5.20
N THR A 201 17.34 -0.20 6.46
CA THR A 201 18.07 -0.87 7.53
C THR A 201 17.11 -1.62 8.44
N PHE A 202 17.47 -2.86 8.76
CA PHE A 202 16.72 -3.75 9.65
C PHE A 202 17.59 -4.13 10.83
N PHE A 203 16.99 -4.17 12.01
CA PHE A 203 17.56 -4.80 13.18
C PHE A 203 17.05 -6.24 13.26
N VAL A 204 17.96 -7.17 13.41
CA VAL A 204 17.68 -8.61 13.49
C VAL A 204 18.15 -9.12 14.84
N ASN A 205 17.26 -9.81 15.55
CA ASN A 205 17.56 -10.43 16.83
C ASN A 205 17.03 -11.87 16.82
N PHE A 206 17.87 -12.83 17.20
CA PHE A 206 17.49 -14.22 17.48
C PHE A 206 18.37 -14.84 18.55
N GLY A 207 17.74 -15.39 19.58
CA GLY A 207 18.45 -15.92 20.73
C GLY A 207 19.28 -14.84 21.45
N LYS A 208 20.60 -14.97 21.44
CA LYS A 208 21.56 -13.99 21.98
C LYS A 208 22.22 -13.13 20.90
N ILE A 209 21.88 -13.36 19.65
CA ILE A 209 22.52 -12.72 18.50
C ILE A 209 21.70 -11.51 18.09
N GLU A 210 22.37 -10.38 17.94
CA GLU A 210 21.82 -9.13 17.49
C GLU A 210 22.71 -8.55 16.39
N GLY A 211 22.09 -7.91 15.42
CA GLY A 211 22.86 -7.27 14.35
C GLY A 211 21.98 -6.57 13.34
N TYR A 212 22.59 -6.10 12.26
CA TYR A 212 21.91 -5.34 11.22
C TYR A 212 21.97 -6.06 9.88
N MET A 213 20.86 -5.92 9.16
CA MET A 213 20.74 -6.27 7.77
C MET A 213 20.30 -5.01 7.02
N SER A 214 20.76 -4.81 5.80
CA SER A 214 20.31 -3.67 5.00
C SER A 214 20.06 -4.06 3.55
N ILE A 215 19.11 -3.37 2.91
CA ILE A 215 18.85 -3.49 1.48
C ILE A 215 19.10 -2.12 0.85
N CYS A 216 19.94 -2.11 -0.19
CA CYS A 216 20.24 -0.93 -0.98
C CYS A 216 19.53 -1.02 -2.33
N TRP A 217 18.67 -0.05 -2.57
CA TRP A 217 17.96 0.13 -3.81
C TRP A 217 18.51 1.34 -4.56
N PRO A 218 19.28 1.16 -5.64
CA PRO A 218 19.68 2.27 -6.49
C PRO A 218 18.49 3.03 -7.07
N SER A 219 18.66 4.33 -7.28
CA SER A 219 17.60 5.15 -7.88
C SER A 219 17.21 4.66 -9.27
N SER A 220 18.17 4.19 -10.06
CA SER A 220 17.95 3.59 -11.38
C SER A 220 17.00 2.38 -11.36
N VAL A 221 16.95 1.63 -10.24
CA VAL A 221 16.06 0.47 -10.06
C VAL A 221 14.66 0.90 -9.65
N ILE A 222 14.53 1.89 -8.74
CA ILE A 222 13.24 2.30 -8.17
C ILE A 222 12.52 3.36 -9.02
N GLU A 223 13.25 4.26 -9.70
CA GLU A 223 12.70 5.36 -10.49
C GLU A 223 11.68 4.90 -11.55
N PRO A 224 11.93 3.81 -12.33
CA PRO A 224 10.97 3.31 -13.32
C PRO A 224 9.64 2.83 -12.74
N ILE A 225 9.63 2.44 -11.47
CA ILE A 225 8.43 1.96 -10.77
C ILE A 225 7.85 3.01 -9.80
N GLY A 226 8.45 4.21 -9.76
CA GLY A 226 8.11 5.29 -8.84
C GLY A 226 6.65 5.72 -8.87
N GLU A 227 6.00 5.68 -10.03
CA GLU A 227 4.56 5.97 -10.18
C GLU A 227 3.67 4.94 -9.45
N LYS A 228 4.11 3.70 -9.36
CA LYS A 228 3.37 2.63 -8.66
C LYS A 228 3.52 2.73 -7.13
N LEU A 229 4.51 3.49 -6.65
CA LEU A 229 4.77 3.70 -5.23
C LEU A 229 3.94 4.83 -4.61
N THR A 230 2.96 5.38 -5.33
CA THR A 230 2.05 6.41 -4.81
C THR A 230 0.87 5.76 -4.08
N THR A 231 0.35 6.43 -3.05
CA THR A 231 -0.75 5.92 -2.19
C THR A 231 -2.01 5.63 -3.00
N GLN A 232 -2.27 6.39 -4.08
CA GLN A 232 -3.43 6.17 -4.96
C GLN A 232 -3.35 4.83 -5.70
N SER A 233 -2.16 4.38 -6.09
CA SER A 233 -1.99 3.08 -6.75
C SER A 233 -2.19 1.91 -5.77
N TRP A 234 -1.82 2.09 -4.50
CA TRP A 234 -2.00 1.08 -3.44
C TRP A 234 -3.47 0.80 -3.12
N PHE A 235 -4.29 1.85 -3.03
CA PHE A 235 -5.73 1.70 -2.86
C PHE A 235 -6.40 1.03 -4.06
N LYS A 236 -5.95 1.35 -5.29
CA LYS A 236 -6.45 0.70 -6.52
C LYS A 236 -6.04 -0.77 -6.61
N ILE A 237 -4.87 -1.15 -6.11
CA ILE A 237 -4.38 -2.53 -6.15
C ILE A 237 -5.09 -3.39 -5.09
N LYS A 238 -5.33 -2.87 -3.88
CA LYS A 238 -6.18 -3.55 -2.88
C LYS A 238 -7.61 -3.77 -3.35
N GLN A 239 -8.12 -2.91 -4.24
CA GLN A 239 -9.40 -3.13 -4.91
C GLN A 239 -9.34 -4.18 -6.04
N LYS A 240 -8.15 -4.49 -6.59
CA LYS A 240 -7.99 -5.47 -7.68
C LYS A 240 -7.82 -6.92 -7.22
N GLU A 241 -7.56 -7.18 -5.94
CA GLU A 241 -7.66 -8.53 -5.36
C GLU A 241 -9.11 -8.94 -5.01
N VAL A 242 -10.09 -8.32 -5.67
CA VAL A 242 -11.43 -8.89 -5.72
C VAL A 242 -11.32 -10.15 -6.59
N THR A 243 -11.14 -11.29 -5.96
CA THR A 243 -11.06 -12.61 -6.59
C THR A 243 -12.23 -12.73 -7.57
N GLN A 244 -12.02 -13.31 -8.75
CA GLN A 244 -13.10 -13.55 -9.73
C GLN A 244 -14.32 -14.22 -9.08
N GLU A 245 -14.10 -15.08 -8.10
CA GLU A 245 -15.12 -15.69 -7.23
C GLU A 245 -15.96 -14.68 -6.45
N LEU A 246 -15.36 -13.62 -5.90
CA LEU A 246 -16.07 -12.53 -5.21
C LEU A 246 -16.93 -11.72 -6.17
N VAL A 247 -16.43 -11.46 -7.38
CA VAL A 247 -17.19 -10.76 -8.44
C VAL A 247 -18.36 -11.62 -8.90
N GLU A 248 -18.17 -12.93 -9.08
CA GLU A 248 -19.25 -13.85 -9.43
C GLU A 248 -20.28 -13.98 -8.32
N ASN A 249 -19.86 -14.12 -7.07
CA ASN A 249 -20.76 -14.13 -5.92
C ASN A 249 -21.51 -12.80 -5.75
N LEU A 250 -20.87 -11.66 -6.00
CA LEU A 250 -21.51 -10.34 -6.00
C LEU A 250 -22.57 -10.25 -7.12
N LYS A 251 -22.23 -10.68 -8.34
CA LYS A 251 -23.17 -10.74 -9.48
C LYS A 251 -24.36 -11.66 -9.17
N LEU A 252 -24.13 -12.81 -8.53
CA LEU A 252 -25.19 -13.72 -8.13
C LEU A 252 -26.10 -13.11 -7.05
N ASN A 253 -25.54 -12.40 -6.09
CA ASN A 253 -26.31 -11.73 -5.04
C ASN A 253 -27.10 -10.55 -5.58
N ILE A 254 -26.55 -9.76 -6.50
CA ILE A 254 -27.27 -8.68 -7.19
C ILE A 254 -28.43 -9.24 -8.00
N LYS A 255 -28.26 -10.36 -8.71
CA LYS A 255 -29.36 -11.03 -9.45
C LYS A 255 -30.49 -11.55 -8.56
N LYS A 256 -30.23 -11.77 -7.27
CA LYS A 256 -31.26 -12.21 -6.29
C LYS A 256 -31.96 -11.05 -5.60
N ALA A 257 -31.51 -9.82 -5.79
CA ALA A 257 -32.15 -8.63 -5.23
C ALA A 257 -33.58 -8.51 -5.77
N LYS A 258 -34.53 -8.30 -4.87
CA LYS A 258 -35.93 -8.06 -5.22
C LYS A 258 -36.11 -6.55 -5.38
N LEU A 259 -36.69 -6.16 -6.49
CA LEU A 259 -37.04 -4.77 -6.81
C LEU A 259 -38.54 -4.66 -6.98
N ASP A 260 -39.12 -3.54 -6.56
CA ASP A 260 -40.53 -3.26 -6.78
C ASP A 260 -40.76 -2.86 -8.24
N VAL A 261 -41.73 -3.53 -8.85
CA VAL A 261 -42.15 -3.28 -10.24
C VAL A 261 -43.59 -2.77 -10.21
N ILE A 262 -43.77 -1.55 -10.68
CA ILE A 262 -45.08 -0.87 -10.71
C ILE A 262 -45.53 -0.69 -12.16
N ALA A 263 -46.67 -1.23 -12.51
CA ALA A 263 -47.33 -0.99 -13.82
C ALA A 263 -48.35 0.15 -13.68
N LYS A 264 -48.02 1.33 -14.21
CA LYS A 264 -48.89 2.50 -14.19
C LYS A 264 -49.83 2.45 -15.37
N ILE A 265 -51.14 2.32 -15.11
CA ILE A 265 -52.16 2.28 -16.15
C ILE A 265 -52.37 3.65 -16.75
N GLY A 266 -52.23 4.72 -15.95
CA GLY A 266 -52.36 6.10 -16.39
C GLY A 266 -52.40 7.08 -15.23
N GLU A 267 -52.36 8.35 -15.54
CA GLU A 267 -52.41 9.46 -14.58
C GLU A 267 -53.48 10.47 -14.93
N THR A 268 -54.07 11.11 -13.91
CA THR A 268 -54.95 12.24 -14.08
C THR A 268 -54.78 13.26 -12.96
N LYS A 269 -55.21 14.51 -13.19
CA LYS A 269 -55.21 15.55 -12.16
C LYS A 269 -56.65 15.87 -11.80
N LEU A 270 -57.00 15.78 -10.53
CA LEU A 270 -58.26 16.19 -9.96
C LEU A 270 -58.03 17.33 -8.98
N THR A 271 -59.06 18.19 -8.86
CA THR A 271 -59.05 19.22 -7.80
C THR A 271 -59.39 18.58 -6.45
N LEU A 272 -59.01 19.26 -5.36
CA LEU A 272 -59.33 18.76 -4.01
C LEU A 272 -60.86 18.63 -3.82
N GLY A 273 -61.66 19.54 -4.41
CA GLY A 273 -63.13 19.47 -4.37
C GLY A 273 -63.66 18.20 -5.02
N GLU A 274 -63.12 17.84 -6.21
CA GLU A 274 -63.53 16.61 -6.92
C GLU A 274 -63.13 15.37 -6.12
N ILE A 275 -61.95 15.37 -5.46
CA ILE A 275 -61.51 14.23 -4.64
C ILE A 275 -62.43 14.03 -3.42
N LEU A 276 -62.87 15.13 -2.78
CA LEU A 276 -63.71 15.08 -1.60
C LEU A 276 -65.18 14.63 -1.91
N THR A 277 -65.60 14.70 -3.16
CA THR A 277 -66.93 14.31 -3.62
C THR A 277 -66.99 12.94 -4.27
N LEU A 278 -65.86 12.19 -4.35
CA LEU A 278 -65.82 10.85 -4.93
C LEU A 278 -66.60 9.84 -4.10
N GLU A 279 -67.48 9.11 -4.75
CA GLU A 279 -68.27 8.02 -4.16
C GLU A 279 -68.08 6.68 -4.86
N VAL A 280 -68.48 5.58 -4.21
CA VAL A 280 -68.40 4.24 -4.79
C VAL A 280 -69.28 4.12 -6.00
N GLY A 281 -68.68 3.93 -7.17
CA GLY A 281 -69.36 3.86 -8.48
C GLY A 281 -68.90 4.96 -9.45
N ASP A 282 -68.19 5.95 -8.98
CA ASP A 282 -67.64 7.00 -9.82
C ASP A 282 -66.55 6.50 -10.76
N VAL A 283 -66.45 7.12 -11.95
CA VAL A 283 -65.46 6.75 -12.98
C VAL A 283 -64.47 7.89 -13.14
N ILE A 284 -63.21 7.61 -12.82
CA ILE A 284 -62.08 8.52 -13.01
C ILE A 284 -61.50 8.29 -14.39
N ARG A 285 -61.55 9.32 -15.24
CA ARG A 285 -60.97 9.28 -16.58
C ARG A 285 -59.46 9.55 -16.48
N LEU A 286 -58.63 8.63 -17.00
CA LEU A 286 -57.21 8.80 -17.15
C LEU A 286 -56.88 9.57 -18.45
N ARG A 287 -55.64 10.10 -18.56
CA ARG A 287 -55.21 10.86 -19.73
C ARG A 287 -54.81 9.95 -20.88
N GLU A 288 -54.27 8.79 -20.57
CA GLU A 288 -53.75 7.81 -21.52
C GLU A 288 -54.90 7.14 -22.26
N HIS A 289 -54.66 6.82 -23.53
CA HIS A 289 -55.63 6.15 -24.35
C HIS A 289 -55.57 4.62 -24.09
N TYR A 290 -56.70 3.92 -24.17
CA TYR A 290 -56.80 2.49 -23.88
C TYR A 290 -55.87 1.60 -24.73
N ASP A 291 -55.57 1.99 -25.97
CA ASP A 291 -54.71 1.24 -26.89
C ASP A 291 -53.20 1.57 -26.73
N GLU A 292 -52.83 2.56 -25.95
CA GLU A 292 -51.45 2.96 -25.70
C GLU A 292 -50.77 2.00 -24.75
N PRO A 293 -49.43 1.76 -24.93
CA PRO A 293 -48.68 0.94 -24.03
C PRO A 293 -48.49 1.63 -22.66
N ILE A 294 -48.68 0.91 -21.57
CA ILE A 294 -48.51 1.44 -20.22
C ILE A 294 -47.04 1.40 -19.80
N LYS A 295 -46.67 2.36 -18.93
CA LYS A 295 -45.34 2.49 -18.37
C LYS A 295 -45.15 1.50 -17.21
N ILE A 296 -44.00 0.80 -17.23
CA ILE A 296 -43.62 -0.11 -16.17
C ILE A 296 -42.35 0.44 -15.50
N GLU A 297 -42.50 0.84 -14.25
CA GLU A 297 -41.42 1.40 -13.43
C GLU A 297 -40.76 0.32 -12.59
N VAL A 298 -39.42 0.33 -12.56
CA VAL A 298 -38.61 -0.46 -11.66
C VAL A 298 -37.91 0.50 -10.73
N ASN A 299 -38.20 0.41 -9.43
CA ASN A 299 -37.63 1.30 -8.42
C ASN A 299 -37.76 2.81 -8.77
N GLY A 300 -38.96 3.21 -9.29
CA GLY A 300 -39.27 4.60 -9.61
C GLY A 300 -38.75 5.13 -10.95
N LYS A 301 -38.09 4.30 -11.76
CA LYS A 301 -37.64 4.65 -13.14
C LYS A 301 -38.40 3.81 -14.16
N THR A 302 -38.90 4.43 -15.21
CA THR A 302 -39.56 3.73 -16.33
C THR A 302 -38.49 2.93 -17.10
N LYS A 303 -38.61 1.61 -17.11
CA LYS A 303 -37.68 0.70 -17.79
C LYS A 303 -38.32 -0.10 -18.91
N PHE A 304 -39.65 -0.26 -18.88
CA PHE A 304 -40.35 -1.05 -19.89
C PHE A 304 -41.67 -0.38 -20.26
N LEU A 305 -42.13 -0.65 -21.49
CA LEU A 305 -43.50 -0.40 -21.95
C LEU A 305 -44.19 -1.77 -22.08
N GLY A 306 -45.52 -1.79 -21.84
CA GLY A 306 -46.27 -3.04 -21.91
C GLY A 306 -47.75 -2.85 -22.13
N LYS A 307 -48.44 -3.90 -22.51
CA LYS A 307 -49.90 -3.95 -22.62
C LYS A 307 -50.52 -4.69 -21.44
N PRO A 308 -51.53 -4.08 -20.75
CA PRO A 308 -52.22 -4.76 -19.66
C PRO A 308 -53.08 -5.91 -20.17
N GLY A 309 -53.29 -6.92 -19.33
CA GLY A 309 -54.12 -8.05 -19.67
C GLY A 309 -54.32 -8.98 -18.47
N GLN A 310 -54.79 -10.19 -18.72
CA GLN A 310 -55.00 -11.24 -17.70
C GLN A 310 -54.19 -12.48 -18.04
N PHE A 311 -53.58 -13.08 -17.02
CA PHE A 311 -52.89 -14.37 -17.14
C PHE A 311 -53.24 -15.26 -15.94
N LYS A 312 -53.79 -16.43 -16.21
CA LYS A 312 -54.21 -17.41 -15.18
C LYS A 312 -55.10 -16.80 -14.07
N GLY A 313 -56.01 -15.90 -14.43
CA GLY A 313 -56.95 -15.28 -13.48
C GLY A 313 -56.40 -14.07 -12.70
N ASN A 314 -55.17 -13.69 -12.90
CA ASN A 314 -54.53 -12.51 -12.29
C ASN A 314 -54.33 -11.41 -13.32
N TYR A 315 -54.26 -10.15 -12.85
CA TYR A 315 -53.80 -9.04 -13.68
C TYR A 315 -52.34 -9.24 -14.10
N ALA A 316 -52.06 -9.03 -15.35
CA ALA A 316 -50.73 -9.23 -15.92
C ALA A 316 -50.40 -8.14 -16.93
N VAL A 317 -49.13 -7.91 -17.18
CA VAL A 317 -48.64 -6.95 -18.22
C VAL A 317 -47.70 -7.70 -19.16
N LYS A 318 -47.99 -7.64 -20.44
CA LYS A 318 -47.09 -8.17 -21.48
C LYS A 318 -46.12 -7.04 -21.88
N ILE A 319 -44.81 -7.22 -21.61
CA ILE A 319 -43.75 -6.29 -22.03
C ILE A 319 -43.71 -6.25 -23.55
N THR A 320 -43.80 -5.06 -24.13
CA THR A 320 -43.72 -4.83 -25.56
C THR A 320 -42.38 -4.16 -25.98
N GLU A 321 -41.77 -3.38 -25.08
CA GLU A 321 -40.53 -2.65 -25.37
C GLU A 321 -39.66 -2.49 -24.10
N VAL A 322 -38.33 -2.42 -24.27
CA VAL A 322 -37.34 -2.17 -23.24
C VAL A 322 -36.73 -0.79 -23.51
N ILE A 323 -36.79 0.12 -22.52
CA ILE A 323 -36.21 1.46 -22.64
C ILE A 323 -34.74 1.36 -22.16
N GLU A 324 -33.77 1.54 -23.07
CA GLU A 324 -32.33 1.62 -22.73
C GLU A 324 -31.98 3.02 -22.18
N GLU A 325 -31.02 3.10 -21.23
CA GLU A 325 -30.55 4.38 -20.67
C GLU A 325 -29.82 5.19 -21.75
N GLY A 326 -30.49 6.20 -22.29
CA GLY A 326 -29.93 7.08 -23.32
C GLY A 326 -30.98 7.91 -24.07
N GLU A 327 -32.27 7.63 -23.91
CA GLU A 327 -33.36 8.33 -24.58
C GLU A 327 -34.30 8.98 -23.52
N GLU A 328 -33.77 9.86 -22.67
CA GLU A 328 -34.60 10.82 -21.93
C GLU A 328 -34.47 12.17 -22.64
N GLU A 329 -35.51 12.52 -23.44
CA GLU A 329 -35.81 13.92 -23.76
C GLU A 329 -36.56 14.61 -22.60
#